data_055f6edcef320cd6b87f461c07db6a62
#
_entry.id   055f6edcef320cd6b87f461c07db6a62
#
_cell.length_a   1.000
_cell.length_b   1.000
_cell.length_c   1.000
_cell.angle_alpha   90.00
_cell.angle_beta   90.00
_cell.angle_gamma   90.00
#
_symmetry.space_group_name_H-M   'P 1'
#
loop_
_entity.id
_entity.type
_entity.pdbx_description
1 polymer ?
#
loop_
_entity_poly.entity_id
_entity_poly.type
_entity_poly.pdbx_seq_one_letter_code
_entity_poly.pdbx_strand_id
1 'polypeptide(L)'
;FAATIYRLFGFQLISAALVPGKGFDVASTPPAPDYAKVSSWQARPDIKDNVALWAPVGYTAAPKPGVAAFFVTPTGFIDRSGWNAPLDDKTTNERLDMMLKGQATAFNGVAAIYVPRYRQATFGAFLTDKPDAQKALDVAYSDVVRAFEAFVASIPADQPIILAGHSQGALHLSRLLKEHIAGTPIARRIVAAYVVGWPLSVEADLPAMALPACAADDATGCVLSWQSFATPAETADLRTPVAEHHAAGAM
;
A
#
# COMPACT_ATOMS: atom_id res chain seq x y z
N PHE A 1 -23.74 14.37 25.29
CA PHE A 1 -22.87 13.55 26.18
C PHE A 1 -22.01 12.55 25.39
N ALA A 2 -22.60 11.65 24.57
CA ALA A 2 -21.86 10.69 23.75
C ALA A 2 -20.92 11.38 22.73
N ALA A 3 -21.39 12.42 22.05
CA ALA A 3 -20.58 13.19 21.10
C ALA A 3 -19.41 13.93 21.80
N THR A 4 -19.62 14.41 23.01
CA THR A 4 -18.58 15.08 23.82
C THR A 4 -17.50 14.09 24.26
N ILE A 5 -17.89 12.89 24.71
CA ILE A 5 -16.95 11.82 25.07
C ILE A 5 -16.14 11.40 23.85
N TYR A 6 -16.78 11.20 22.70
CA TYR A 6 -16.08 10.85 21.46
C TYR A 6 -15.09 11.94 21.04
N ARG A 7 -15.47 13.23 21.17
CA ARG A 7 -14.59 14.35 20.83
C ARG A 7 -13.37 14.45 21.74
N LEU A 8 -13.51 14.09 23.04
CA LEU A 8 -12.43 14.17 24.02
C LEU A 8 -11.57 12.90 24.10
N PHE A 9 -12.17 11.72 23.86
CA PHE A 9 -11.53 10.42 24.09
C PHE A 9 -11.64 9.46 22.90
N GLY A 10 -12.13 9.91 21.74
CA GLY A 10 -12.39 9.05 20.60
C GLY A 10 -11.16 8.29 20.12
N PHE A 11 -10.02 8.98 20.04
CA PHE A 11 -8.75 8.36 19.67
C PHE A 11 -8.32 7.28 20.67
N GLN A 12 -8.39 7.57 21.98
CA GLN A 12 -8.01 6.62 23.04
C GLN A 12 -8.93 5.38 23.04
N LEU A 13 -10.23 5.58 22.81
CA LEU A 13 -11.21 4.49 22.72
C LEU A 13 -10.96 3.60 21.50
N ILE A 14 -10.71 4.20 20.35
CA ILE A 14 -10.39 3.47 19.12
C ILE A 14 -9.06 2.74 19.26
N SER A 15 -8.03 3.40 19.80
CA SER A 15 -6.73 2.77 20.07
C SER A 15 -6.88 1.59 21.05
N ALA A 16 -7.60 1.75 22.14
CA ALA A 16 -7.86 0.67 23.09
C ALA A 16 -8.64 -0.51 22.47
N ALA A 17 -9.50 -0.22 21.49
CA ALA A 17 -10.28 -1.25 20.79
C ALA A 17 -9.48 -2.00 19.73
N LEU A 18 -8.51 -1.36 19.07
CA LEU A 18 -7.86 -1.88 17.86
C LEU A 18 -6.37 -2.21 18.01
N VAL A 19 -5.66 -1.59 18.97
CA VAL A 19 -4.25 -1.92 19.22
C VAL A 19 -4.14 -3.29 19.90
N PRO A 20 -3.28 -4.20 19.38
CA PRO A 20 -3.05 -5.48 20.02
C PRO A 20 -2.60 -5.36 21.49
N GLY A 21 -3.21 -6.16 22.37
CA GLY A 21 -2.87 -6.17 23.78
C GLY A 21 -1.58 -6.93 24.10
N LYS A 22 -1.16 -7.84 23.23
CA LYS A 22 0.09 -8.62 23.35
C LYS A 22 1.20 -7.91 22.60
N GLY A 23 2.43 -8.01 23.10
CA GLY A 23 3.62 -7.54 22.40
C GLY A 23 3.84 -8.29 21.08
N PHE A 24 4.59 -7.67 20.19
CA PHE A 24 5.01 -8.31 18.94
C PHE A 24 5.99 -9.45 19.24
N ASP A 25 5.71 -10.62 18.68
CA ASP A 25 6.57 -11.78 18.75
C ASP A 25 6.74 -12.39 17.35
N VAL A 26 7.98 -12.52 16.91
CA VAL A 26 8.33 -13.09 15.60
C VAL A 26 7.81 -14.54 15.47
N ALA A 27 7.84 -15.33 16.56
CA ALA A 27 7.38 -16.70 16.54
C ALA A 27 5.87 -16.83 16.34
N SER A 28 5.11 -15.79 16.70
CA SER A 28 3.64 -15.71 16.50
C SER A 28 3.24 -15.03 15.20
N THR A 29 4.20 -14.56 14.41
CA THR A 29 3.94 -13.94 13.11
C THR A 29 3.49 -15.00 12.10
N PRO A 30 2.43 -14.76 11.31
CA PRO A 30 1.99 -15.71 10.29
C PRO A 30 3.11 -16.11 9.33
N PRO A 31 3.05 -17.33 8.72
CA PRO A 31 4.05 -17.74 7.75
C PRO A 31 4.21 -16.77 6.58
N ALA A 32 5.44 -16.58 6.16
CA ALA A 32 5.75 -15.69 5.05
C ALA A 32 5.17 -16.22 3.71
N PRO A 33 4.64 -15.34 2.84
CA PRO A 33 4.16 -15.75 1.53
C PRO A 33 5.30 -16.26 0.65
N ASP A 34 4.98 -17.27 -0.17
CA ASP A 34 5.83 -17.77 -1.25
C ASP A 34 5.30 -17.22 -2.58
N TYR A 35 5.94 -16.20 -3.12
CA TYR A 35 5.46 -15.51 -4.34
C TYR A 35 5.66 -16.27 -5.64
N ALA A 36 6.31 -17.43 -5.61
CA ALA A 36 6.27 -18.38 -6.72
C ALA A 36 4.86 -19.00 -6.86
N LYS A 37 4.09 -19.06 -5.77
CA LYS A 37 2.74 -19.63 -5.75
C LYS A 37 1.69 -18.59 -6.11
N VAL A 38 0.74 -18.99 -6.96
CA VAL A 38 -0.42 -18.16 -7.33
C VAL A 38 -1.25 -17.75 -6.11
N SER A 39 -1.36 -18.61 -5.09
CA SER A 39 -2.08 -18.34 -3.85
C SER A 39 -1.53 -17.17 -3.03
N SER A 40 -0.29 -16.75 -3.27
CA SER A 40 0.32 -15.57 -2.64
C SER A 40 -0.05 -14.25 -3.33
N TRP A 41 -0.95 -14.30 -4.32
CA TRP A 41 -1.43 -13.14 -5.05
C TRP A 41 -2.93 -12.98 -4.89
N GLN A 42 -3.39 -11.75 -4.67
CA GLN A 42 -4.80 -11.39 -4.66
C GLN A 42 -5.34 -11.22 -6.10
N ALA A 43 -4.51 -10.65 -6.97
CA ALA A 43 -4.76 -10.56 -8.40
C ALA A 43 -3.44 -10.74 -9.17
N ARG A 44 -3.52 -11.45 -10.30
CA ARG A 44 -2.43 -11.66 -11.25
C ARG A 44 -3.06 -12.05 -12.59
N PRO A 45 -2.44 -11.75 -13.74
CA PRO A 45 -3.06 -12.01 -15.07
C PRO A 45 -3.46 -13.47 -15.31
N ASP A 46 -2.78 -14.43 -14.69
CA ASP A 46 -3.06 -15.87 -14.80
C ASP A 46 -4.10 -16.37 -13.78
N ILE A 47 -4.57 -15.53 -12.86
CA ILE A 47 -5.68 -15.85 -11.96
C ILE A 47 -6.99 -15.53 -12.68
N LYS A 48 -7.68 -16.58 -13.09
CA LYS A 48 -8.99 -16.46 -13.74
C LYS A 48 -10.01 -15.83 -12.76
N ASP A 49 -10.83 -14.94 -13.29
CA ASP A 49 -11.92 -14.28 -12.55
C ASP A 49 -11.46 -13.51 -11.30
N ASN A 50 -10.20 -13.02 -11.27
CA ASN A 50 -9.74 -12.20 -10.17
C ASN A 50 -10.43 -10.83 -10.15
N VAL A 51 -10.50 -10.24 -8.95
CA VAL A 51 -11.27 -9.02 -8.70
C VAL A 51 -10.74 -7.79 -9.45
N ALA A 52 -9.46 -7.77 -9.82
CA ALA A 52 -8.88 -6.66 -10.59
C ALA A 52 -9.35 -6.61 -12.06
N LEU A 53 -10.01 -7.67 -12.53
CA LEU A 53 -10.67 -7.71 -13.85
C LEU A 53 -12.09 -7.13 -13.81
N TRP A 54 -12.62 -6.81 -12.64
CA TRP A 54 -13.95 -6.22 -12.54
C TRP A 54 -14.04 -4.91 -13.34
N ALA A 55 -15.15 -4.75 -14.05
CA ALA A 55 -15.45 -3.54 -14.80
C ALA A 55 -16.94 -3.22 -14.69
N PRO A 56 -17.33 -1.94 -14.73
CA PRO A 56 -18.74 -1.57 -14.76
C PRO A 56 -19.39 -2.01 -16.08
N VAL A 57 -20.71 -2.14 -16.05
CA VAL A 57 -21.49 -2.48 -17.25
C VAL A 57 -21.23 -1.48 -18.38
N GLY A 58 -20.96 -1.97 -19.57
CA GLY A 58 -20.66 -1.15 -20.75
C GLY A 58 -19.20 -0.77 -20.93
N TYR A 59 -18.31 -1.13 -19.99
CA TYR A 59 -16.89 -0.94 -20.14
C TYR A 59 -16.23 -2.20 -20.73
N THR A 60 -15.30 -2.00 -21.66
CA THR A 60 -14.45 -3.07 -22.20
C THR A 60 -12.98 -2.73 -21.96
N ALA A 61 -12.29 -3.59 -21.25
CA ALA A 61 -10.85 -3.43 -21.03
C ALA A 61 -10.06 -3.61 -22.33
N ALA A 62 -8.87 -2.99 -22.42
CA ALA A 62 -7.97 -3.18 -23.54
C ALA A 62 -7.53 -4.65 -23.65
N PRO A 63 -7.51 -5.25 -24.85
CA PRO A 63 -7.29 -6.70 -25.00
C PRO A 63 -5.86 -7.15 -24.69
N LYS A 64 -4.86 -6.24 -24.76
CA LYS A 64 -3.44 -6.53 -24.49
C LYS A 64 -2.77 -5.30 -23.87
N PRO A 65 -2.83 -5.12 -22.57
CA PRO A 65 -2.11 -4.02 -21.92
C PRO A 65 -0.60 -4.21 -22.10
N GLY A 66 0.06 -3.21 -22.70
CA GLY A 66 1.52 -3.19 -22.86
C GLY A 66 2.28 -2.81 -21.58
N VAL A 67 1.57 -2.55 -20.50
CA VAL A 67 2.09 -2.08 -19.22
C VAL A 67 1.75 -3.10 -18.13
N ALA A 68 2.64 -3.28 -17.15
CA ALA A 68 2.34 -4.04 -15.94
C ALA A 68 2.11 -3.10 -14.76
N ALA A 69 1.10 -3.35 -13.94
CA ALA A 69 0.83 -2.59 -12.73
C ALA A 69 1.07 -3.44 -11.48
N PHE A 70 1.91 -2.96 -10.58
CA PHE A 70 2.10 -3.55 -9.25
C PHE A 70 1.33 -2.70 -8.25
N PHE A 71 0.27 -3.28 -7.66
CA PHE A 71 -0.61 -2.58 -6.73
C PHE A 71 -0.48 -3.14 -5.32
N VAL A 72 -0.13 -2.30 -4.35
CA VAL A 72 -0.06 -2.66 -2.93
C VAL A 72 -1.32 -2.21 -2.23
N THR A 73 -2.06 -3.17 -1.67
CA THR A 73 -3.37 -2.94 -1.04
C THR A 73 -3.28 -2.13 0.24
N PRO A 74 -4.35 -1.41 0.61
CA PRO A 74 -4.47 -0.79 1.93
C PRO A 74 -4.65 -1.84 3.03
N THR A 75 -4.79 -1.38 4.28
CA THR A 75 -5.04 -2.25 5.43
C THR A 75 -6.47 -2.81 5.39
N GLY A 76 -6.59 -4.11 5.17
CA GLY A 76 -7.85 -4.87 5.34
C GLY A 76 -7.99 -5.50 6.72
N PHE A 77 -6.88 -5.71 7.43
CA PHE A 77 -6.82 -6.36 8.74
C PHE A 77 -7.08 -5.35 9.86
N ILE A 78 -8.29 -5.39 10.43
CA ILE A 78 -8.73 -4.46 11.48
C ILE A 78 -8.85 -5.19 12.84
N ASP A 79 -8.39 -6.45 12.91
CA ASP A 79 -8.43 -7.24 14.12
C ASP A 79 -7.25 -6.91 15.04
N ARG A 80 -7.46 -7.02 16.36
CA ARG A 80 -6.46 -6.83 17.41
C ARG A 80 -5.88 -8.15 17.96
N SER A 81 -6.24 -9.28 17.38
CA SER A 81 -5.78 -10.61 17.82
C SER A 81 -4.28 -10.82 17.56
N GLY A 82 -3.72 -10.09 16.59
CA GLY A 82 -2.32 -10.12 16.22
C GLY A 82 -1.83 -8.83 15.59
N TRP A 83 -0.51 -8.70 15.45
CA TRP A 83 0.12 -7.55 14.83
C TRP A 83 0.13 -7.62 13.30
N ASN A 84 0.14 -8.84 12.73
CA ASN A 84 0.12 -9.05 11.29
C ASN A 84 -0.98 -10.04 10.88
N ALA A 85 -1.59 -9.78 9.75
CA ALA A 85 -2.67 -10.57 9.18
C ALA A 85 -2.18 -11.94 8.70
N PRO A 86 -2.89 -13.03 9.01
CA PRO A 86 -2.78 -14.28 8.26
C PRO A 86 -3.20 -14.06 6.80
N LEU A 87 -2.50 -14.71 5.85
CA LEU A 87 -2.79 -14.53 4.42
C LEU A 87 -4.15 -15.13 4.00
N ASP A 88 -4.64 -16.08 4.77
CA ASP A 88 -5.91 -16.79 4.56
C ASP A 88 -7.07 -16.24 5.41
N ASP A 89 -6.87 -15.10 6.12
CA ASP A 89 -7.95 -14.45 6.87
C ASP A 89 -9.07 -14.02 5.92
N LYS A 90 -10.21 -14.71 6.01
CA LYS A 90 -11.34 -14.53 5.10
C LYS A 90 -11.89 -13.11 5.12
N THR A 91 -12.07 -12.57 6.32
CA THR A 91 -12.67 -11.23 6.50
C THR A 91 -11.77 -10.14 5.92
N THR A 92 -10.47 -10.25 6.13
CA THR A 92 -9.46 -9.37 5.52
C THR A 92 -9.50 -9.47 4.00
N ASN A 93 -9.51 -10.67 3.46
CA ASN A 93 -9.53 -10.90 2.01
C ASN A 93 -10.81 -10.36 1.35
N GLU A 94 -11.99 -10.53 1.96
CA GLU A 94 -13.24 -9.97 1.47
C GLU A 94 -13.23 -8.43 1.45
N ARG A 95 -12.65 -7.78 2.47
CA ARG A 95 -12.45 -6.33 2.47
C ARG A 95 -11.50 -5.88 1.36
N LEU A 96 -10.40 -6.61 1.18
CA LEU A 96 -9.44 -6.30 0.12
C LEU A 96 -10.08 -6.44 -1.26
N ASP A 97 -10.88 -7.45 -1.52
CA ASP A 97 -11.60 -7.62 -2.78
C ASP A 97 -12.55 -6.44 -3.07
N MET A 98 -13.25 -5.96 -2.04
CA MET A 98 -14.09 -4.77 -2.16
C MET A 98 -13.26 -3.51 -2.46
N MET A 99 -12.14 -3.32 -1.76
CA MET A 99 -11.25 -2.17 -1.97
C MET A 99 -10.59 -2.19 -3.36
N LEU A 100 -10.17 -3.37 -3.84
CA LEU A 100 -9.58 -3.53 -5.16
C LEU A 100 -10.54 -3.15 -6.30
N LYS A 101 -11.84 -3.45 -6.16
CA LYS A 101 -12.87 -2.99 -7.11
C LYS A 101 -12.96 -1.48 -7.24
N GLY A 102 -12.62 -0.74 -6.18
CA GLY A 102 -12.65 0.73 -6.19
C GLY A 102 -11.28 1.37 -6.50
N GLN A 103 -10.21 0.60 -6.51
CA GLN A 103 -8.85 1.15 -6.57
C GLN A 103 -8.02 0.52 -7.71
N ALA A 104 -7.70 -0.77 -7.65
CA ALA A 104 -6.82 -1.41 -8.62
C ALA A 104 -7.45 -1.51 -10.01
N THR A 105 -8.77 -1.67 -10.10
CA THR A 105 -9.49 -1.76 -11.39
C THR A 105 -9.40 -0.50 -12.24
N ALA A 106 -9.01 0.65 -11.65
CA ALA A 106 -8.72 1.86 -12.42
C ALA A 106 -7.62 1.65 -13.48
N PHE A 107 -6.77 0.65 -13.30
CA PHE A 107 -5.67 0.32 -14.21
C PHE A 107 -6.01 -0.80 -15.20
N ASN A 108 -7.14 -1.50 -15.10
CA ASN A 108 -7.42 -2.70 -15.88
C ASN A 108 -7.61 -2.45 -17.40
N GLY A 109 -7.86 -1.21 -17.80
CA GLY A 109 -7.92 -0.79 -19.19
C GLY A 109 -6.56 -0.55 -19.85
N VAL A 110 -5.49 -0.42 -19.06
CA VAL A 110 -4.16 0.00 -19.55
C VAL A 110 -3.04 -0.92 -19.10
N ALA A 111 -3.23 -1.73 -18.06
CA ALA A 111 -2.17 -2.54 -17.47
C ALA A 111 -2.62 -3.95 -17.09
N ALA A 112 -1.69 -4.90 -17.15
CA ALA A 112 -1.80 -6.20 -16.50
C ALA A 112 -1.53 -6.03 -14.99
N ILE A 113 -2.53 -6.32 -14.15
CA ILE A 113 -2.49 -5.97 -12.73
C ILE A 113 -1.97 -7.14 -11.89
N TYR A 114 -1.00 -6.84 -11.02
CA TYR A 114 -0.41 -7.73 -10.02
C TYR A 114 -0.64 -7.16 -8.63
N VAL A 115 -1.31 -7.90 -7.76
CA VAL A 115 -1.62 -7.51 -6.38
C VAL A 115 -1.14 -8.61 -5.45
N PRO A 116 -0.07 -8.40 -4.70
CA PRO A 116 0.42 -9.40 -3.75
C PRO A 116 -0.48 -9.48 -2.50
N ARG A 117 -0.62 -10.69 -1.95
CA ARG A 117 -1.01 -10.86 -0.56
C ARG A 117 0.23 -10.65 0.29
N TYR A 118 0.13 -9.90 1.36
CA TYR A 118 1.22 -9.69 2.29
C TYR A 118 0.69 -9.70 3.73
N ARG A 119 1.55 -10.00 4.68
CA ARG A 119 1.20 -9.99 6.11
C ARG A 119 1.00 -8.56 6.60
N GLN A 120 -0.13 -7.96 6.22
CA GLN A 120 -0.46 -6.58 6.58
C GLN A 120 -0.30 -6.35 8.07
N ALA A 121 0.29 -5.23 8.47
CA ALA A 121 0.17 -4.77 9.83
C ALA A 121 -1.30 -4.44 10.14
N THR A 122 -1.76 -4.77 11.34
CA THR A 122 -3.12 -4.43 11.76
C THR A 122 -3.35 -2.92 11.71
N PHE A 123 -4.59 -2.51 11.50
CA PHE A 123 -4.96 -1.08 11.56
C PHE A 123 -4.55 -0.44 12.89
N GLY A 124 -4.56 -1.20 13.98
CA GLY A 124 -4.09 -0.76 15.29
C GLY A 124 -2.62 -0.32 15.32
N ALA A 125 -1.77 -0.77 14.38
CA ALA A 125 -0.38 -0.32 14.30
C ALA A 125 -0.24 1.17 13.98
N PHE A 126 -1.26 1.79 13.35
CA PHE A 126 -1.30 3.22 13.06
C PHE A 126 -1.92 4.07 14.19
N LEU A 127 -2.32 3.44 15.28
CA LEU A 127 -2.98 4.08 16.43
C LEU A 127 -2.12 4.04 17.68
N THR A 128 -0.82 3.77 17.58
CA THR A 128 0.07 3.63 18.73
C THR A 128 1.52 3.91 18.33
N ASP A 129 2.28 4.45 19.28
CA ASP A 129 3.74 4.67 19.15
C ASP A 129 4.57 3.50 19.71
N LYS A 130 3.94 2.35 20.01
CA LYS A 130 4.67 1.18 20.50
C LYS A 130 5.67 0.69 19.44
N PRO A 131 6.90 0.33 19.82
CA PRO A 131 7.88 -0.26 18.90
C PRO A 131 7.37 -1.51 18.16
N ASP A 132 6.38 -2.21 18.74
CA ASP A 132 5.74 -3.38 18.16
C ASP A 132 5.01 -3.06 16.84
N ALA A 133 4.46 -1.86 16.71
CA ALA A 133 3.82 -1.38 15.50
C ALA A 133 4.84 -1.29 14.34
N GLN A 134 6.01 -0.72 14.60
CA GLN A 134 7.07 -0.63 13.59
C GLN A 134 7.56 -2.03 13.17
N LYS A 135 7.75 -2.95 14.11
CA LYS A 135 8.12 -4.34 13.79
C LYS A 135 7.09 -5.01 12.88
N ALA A 136 5.80 -4.80 13.14
CA ALA A 136 4.73 -5.31 12.28
C ALA A 136 4.75 -4.71 10.87
N LEU A 137 5.00 -3.40 10.76
CA LEU A 137 5.17 -2.72 9.48
C LEU A 137 6.40 -3.21 8.72
N ASP A 138 7.50 -3.51 9.41
CA ASP A 138 8.71 -4.06 8.79
C ASP A 138 8.50 -5.48 8.26
N VAL A 139 7.72 -6.32 8.95
CA VAL A 139 7.29 -7.63 8.42
C VAL A 139 6.47 -7.46 7.16
N ALA A 140 5.47 -6.57 7.17
CA ALA A 140 4.64 -6.28 6.01
C ALA A 140 5.47 -5.76 4.83
N TYR A 141 6.39 -4.84 5.09
CA TYR A 141 7.29 -4.28 4.08
C TYR A 141 8.22 -5.34 3.48
N SER A 142 8.77 -6.24 4.29
CA SER A 142 9.62 -7.32 3.79
C SER A 142 8.89 -8.23 2.80
N ASP A 143 7.59 -8.44 3.00
CA ASP A 143 6.75 -9.18 2.06
C ASP A 143 6.55 -8.40 0.76
N VAL A 144 6.29 -7.09 0.84
CA VAL A 144 6.13 -6.22 -0.34
C VAL A 144 7.39 -6.20 -1.20
N VAL A 145 8.58 -6.13 -0.58
CA VAL A 145 9.86 -6.19 -1.30
C VAL A 145 9.99 -7.50 -2.06
N ARG A 146 9.78 -8.65 -1.41
CA ARG A 146 9.86 -9.98 -2.04
C ARG A 146 8.82 -10.17 -3.14
N ALA A 147 7.61 -9.63 -2.93
CA ALA A 147 6.57 -9.64 -3.96
C ALA A 147 6.96 -8.83 -5.18
N PHE A 148 7.56 -7.65 -4.96
CA PHE A 148 8.04 -6.81 -6.04
C PHE A 148 9.17 -7.46 -6.84
N GLU A 149 10.13 -8.10 -6.17
CA GLU A 149 11.19 -8.87 -6.83
C GLU A 149 10.61 -10.00 -7.70
N ALA A 150 9.65 -10.77 -7.16
CA ALA A 150 8.97 -11.82 -7.91
C ALA A 150 8.16 -11.26 -9.10
N PHE A 151 7.49 -10.12 -8.93
CA PHE A 151 6.79 -9.42 -9.99
C PHE A 151 7.74 -9.01 -11.11
N VAL A 152 8.84 -8.32 -10.79
CA VAL A 152 9.83 -7.87 -11.79
C VAL A 152 10.43 -9.05 -12.55
N ALA A 153 10.71 -10.16 -11.86
CA ALA A 153 11.22 -11.37 -12.47
C ALA A 153 10.21 -12.07 -13.40
N SER A 154 8.90 -11.82 -13.21
CA SER A 154 7.82 -12.46 -13.97
C SER A 154 7.39 -11.73 -15.24
N ILE A 155 7.86 -10.50 -15.44
CA ILE A 155 7.51 -9.66 -16.60
C ILE A 155 8.72 -9.42 -17.51
N PRO A 156 8.52 -9.12 -18.81
CA PRO A 156 9.60 -8.75 -19.72
C PRO A 156 10.52 -7.66 -19.17
N ALA A 157 11.83 -7.75 -19.43
CA ALA A 157 12.83 -6.87 -18.87
C ALA A 157 12.67 -5.39 -19.26
N ASP A 158 12.02 -5.12 -20.37
CA ASP A 158 11.77 -3.78 -20.94
C ASP A 158 10.32 -3.32 -20.72
N GLN A 159 9.45 -4.16 -20.12
CA GLN A 159 8.03 -3.81 -19.95
C GLN A 159 7.87 -2.60 -19.02
N PRO A 160 7.12 -1.56 -19.45
CA PRO A 160 6.79 -0.40 -18.61
C PRO A 160 5.98 -0.82 -17.38
N ILE A 161 6.20 -0.11 -16.26
CA ILE A 161 5.61 -0.43 -14.96
C ILE A 161 4.84 0.76 -14.42
N ILE A 162 3.60 0.53 -14.00
CA ILE A 162 2.86 1.41 -13.10
C ILE A 162 3.01 0.84 -11.68
N LEU A 163 3.39 1.70 -10.74
CA LEU A 163 3.38 1.38 -9.32
C LEU A 163 2.19 2.08 -8.66
N ALA A 164 1.44 1.38 -7.85
CA ALA A 164 0.33 1.99 -7.14
C ALA A 164 0.17 1.40 -5.74
N GLY A 165 -0.26 2.21 -4.81
CA GLY A 165 -0.54 1.80 -3.43
C GLY A 165 -1.46 2.78 -2.73
N HIS A 166 -2.25 2.27 -1.79
CA HIS A 166 -3.14 3.09 -0.98
C HIS A 166 -2.91 2.86 0.51
N SER A 167 -2.91 3.94 1.32
CA SER A 167 -2.76 3.89 2.78
C SER A 167 -1.50 3.10 3.20
N GLN A 168 -1.59 2.00 3.95
CA GLN A 168 -0.44 1.16 4.29
C GLN A 168 0.33 0.70 3.03
N GLY A 169 -0.38 0.40 1.94
CA GLY A 169 0.27 0.07 0.68
C GLY A 169 1.06 1.23 0.09
N ALA A 170 0.59 2.46 0.24
CA ALA A 170 1.33 3.66 -0.18
C ALA A 170 2.56 3.93 0.69
N LEU A 171 2.46 3.71 2.02
CA LEU A 171 3.61 3.74 2.93
C LEU A 171 4.72 2.79 2.46
N HIS A 172 4.37 1.52 2.21
CA HIS A 172 5.34 0.52 1.76
C HIS A 172 5.87 0.82 0.35
N LEU A 173 5.02 1.32 -0.54
CA LEU A 173 5.43 1.72 -1.87
C LEU A 173 6.40 2.89 -1.85
N SER A 174 6.18 3.90 -0.99
CA SER A 174 7.09 5.03 -0.85
C SER A 174 8.48 4.59 -0.38
N ARG A 175 8.50 3.64 0.55
CA ARG A 175 9.75 3.03 1.03
C ARG A 175 10.44 2.19 -0.06
N LEU A 176 9.68 1.38 -0.81
CA LEU A 176 10.17 0.58 -1.91
C LEU A 176 10.81 1.46 -3.01
N LEU A 177 10.18 2.58 -3.35
CA LEU A 177 10.70 3.55 -4.31
C LEU A 177 12.05 4.10 -3.89
N LYS A 178 12.24 4.43 -2.61
CA LYS A 178 13.48 4.98 -2.07
C LYS A 178 14.60 3.93 -1.97
N GLU A 179 14.27 2.76 -1.43
CA GLU A 179 15.27 1.77 -1.00
C GLU A 179 15.65 0.75 -2.09
N HIS A 180 14.71 0.45 -3.03
CA HIS A 180 14.89 -0.64 -3.99
C HIS A 180 14.77 -0.21 -5.46
N ILE A 181 14.23 0.97 -5.76
CA ILE A 181 13.99 1.42 -7.14
C ILE A 181 14.88 2.60 -7.51
N ALA A 182 14.98 3.61 -6.65
CA ALA A 182 15.80 4.80 -6.91
C ALA A 182 17.22 4.42 -7.34
N GLY A 183 17.69 5.03 -8.43
CA GLY A 183 19.03 4.78 -8.96
C GLY A 183 19.25 3.43 -9.63
N THR A 184 18.26 2.56 -9.71
CA THR A 184 18.36 1.25 -10.37
C THR A 184 17.87 1.30 -11.83
N PRO A 185 18.20 0.28 -12.66
CA PRO A 185 17.63 0.17 -14.01
C PRO A 185 16.10 0.12 -14.05
N ILE A 186 15.46 -0.37 -12.99
CA ILE A 186 13.99 -0.47 -12.89
C ILE A 186 13.35 0.92 -12.88
N ALA A 187 14.01 1.92 -12.30
CA ALA A 187 13.49 3.31 -12.26
C ALA A 187 13.14 3.83 -13.65
N ARG A 188 13.90 3.47 -14.68
CA ARG A 188 13.63 3.89 -16.07
C ARG A 188 12.40 3.23 -16.71
N ARG A 189 11.86 2.20 -16.09
CA ARG A 189 10.65 1.49 -16.53
C ARG A 189 9.38 2.04 -15.90
N ILE A 190 9.52 2.91 -14.88
CA ILE A 190 8.36 3.46 -14.17
C ILE A 190 7.66 4.49 -15.05
N VAL A 191 6.42 4.18 -15.42
CA VAL A 191 5.54 5.11 -16.13
C VAL A 191 4.98 6.13 -15.15
N ALA A 192 4.43 5.67 -14.03
CA ALA A 192 3.93 6.52 -12.96
C ALA A 192 3.89 5.74 -11.64
N ALA A 193 4.07 6.44 -10.53
CA ALA A 193 3.89 5.91 -9.18
C ALA A 193 2.74 6.64 -8.48
N TYR A 194 1.67 5.91 -8.17
CA TYR A 194 0.50 6.42 -7.45
C TYR A 194 0.63 6.07 -5.96
N VAL A 195 1.04 7.06 -5.15
CA VAL A 195 1.22 6.94 -3.70
C VAL A 195 0.06 7.65 -3.03
N VAL A 196 -1.05 6.93 -2.81
CA VAL A 196 -2.35 7.52 -2.45
C VAL A 196 -2.68 7.29 -0.98
N GLY A 197 -3.19 8.33 -0.30
CA GLY A 197 -3.62 8.22 1.09
C GLY A 197 -2.48 8.07 2.10
N TRP A 198 -1.27 8.43 1.70
CA TRP A 198 -0.09 8.57 2.56
C TRP A 198 0.63 9.87 2.23
N PRO A 199 1.00 10.69 3.22
CA PRO A 199 1.66 11.97 2.95
C PRO A 199 3.06 11.76 2.38
N LEU A 200 3.42 12.58 1.39
CA LEU A 200 4.77 12.67 0.83
C LEU A 200 5.30 14.10 0.95
N SER A 201 6.55 14.24 1.33
CA SER A 201 7.28 15.49 1.29
C SER A 201 7.84 15.72 -0.12
N VAL A 202 7.50 16.86 -0.72
CA VAL A 202 8.07 17.27 -2.02
C VAL A 202 9.59 17.50 -1.90
N GLU A 203 10.05 17.99 -0.75
CA GLU A 203 11.44 18.36 -0.51
C GLU A 203 12.31 17.19 -0.06
N ALA A 204 11.74 16.21 0.67
CA ALA A 204 12.51 15.09 1.20
C ALA A 204 12.24 13.78 0.45
N ASP A 205 10.95 13.41 0.23
CA ASP A 205 10.62 12.10 -0.32
C ASP A 205 10.87 12.00 -1.82
N LEU A 206 10.44 12.99 -2.61
CA LEU A 206 10.60 12.93 -4.06
C LEU A 206 12.07 12.87 -4.51
N PRO A 207 13.00 13.67 -3.96
CA PRO A 207 14.43 13.50 -4.25
C PRO A 207 14.97 12.11 -3.86
N ALA A 208 14.55 11.57 -2.71
CA ALA A 208 14.97 10.24 -2.27
C ALA A 208 14.42 9.11 -3.15
N MET A 209 13.26 9.31 -3.79
CA MET A 209 12.69 8.38 -4.78
C MET A 209 13.33 8.52 -6.16
N ALA A 210 14.11 9.58 -6.39
CA ALA A 210 14.65 9.96 -7.70
C ALA A 210 13.55 10.10 -8.79
N LEU A 211 12.34 10.51 -8.40
CA LEU A 211 11.20 10.75 -9.27
C LEU A 211 10.58 12.12 -8.95
N PRO A 212 10.30 12.96 -9.95
CA PRO A 212 9.61 14.23 -9.75
C PRO A 212 8.11 14.03 -9.49
N ALA A 213 7.43 15.05 -9.01
CA ALA A 213 5.97 15.09 -9.09
C ALA A 213 5.51 15.16 -10.56
N CYS A 214 4.39 14.51 -10.89
CA CYS A 214 3.81 14.66 -12.22
C CYS A 214 3.28 16.09 -12.41
N ALA A 215 3.75 16.76 -13.46
CA ALA A 215 3.46 18.18 -13.71
C ALA A 215 2.46 18.40 -14.85
N ALA A 216 2.11 17.36 -15.62
CA ALA A 216 1.18 17.39 -16.73
C ALA A 216 0.47 16.04 -16.88
N ASP A 217 -0.63 16.02 -17.62
CA ASP A 217 -1.49 14.84 -17.79
C ASP A 217 -0.79 13.70 -18.56
N ASP A 218 0.17 14.03 -19.41
CA ASP A 218 0.97 13.09 -20.20
C ASP A 218 2.37 12.84 -19.63
N ALA A 219 2.67 13.38 -18.43
CA ALA A 219 3.95 13.18 -17.78
C ALA A 219 4.17 11.70 -17.40
N THR A 220 5.39 11.20 -17.63
CA THR A 220 5.83 9.87 -17.24
C THR A 220 7.10 9.94 -16.40
N GLY A 221 7.42 8.83 -15.70
CA GLY A 221 8.57 8.79 -14.79
C GLY A 221 8.38 9.71 -13.59
N CYS A 222 7.17 9.79 -13.05
CA CYS A 222 6.80 10.74 -12.01
C CYS A 222 5.87 10.14 -10.95
N VAL A 223 5.67 10.87 -9.84
CA VAL A 223 4.83 10.48 -8.71
C VAL A 223 3.56 11.31 -8.67
N LEU A 224 2.42 10.63 -8.49
CA LEU A 224 1.14 11.22 -8.12
C LEU A 224 0.83 10.85 -6.67
N SER A 225 0.43 11.85 -5.88
CA SER A 225 0.06 11.63 -4.48
C SER A 225 -1.07 12.58 -4.08
N TRP A 226 -2.04 12.07 -3.38
CA TRP A 226 -3.11 12.87 -2.76
C TRP A 226 -3.69 12.17 -1.56
N GLN A 227 -4.40 12.94 -0.74
CA GLN A 227 -5.21 12.48 0.37
C GLN A 227 -6.62 13.04 0.24
N SER A 228 -7.62 12.28 0.68
CA SER A 228 -9.02 12.68 0.61
C SER A 228 -9.54 12.98 2.01
N PHE A 229 -10.14 14.16 2.17
CA PHE A 229 -10.73 14.63 3.43
C PHE A 229 -12.18 15.06 3.22
N ALA A 230 -13.01 14.88 4.24
CA ALA A 230 -14.34 15.45 4.24
C ALA A 230 -14.30 16.98 4.42
N THR A 231 -15.29 17.69 3.90
CA THR A 231 -15.42 19.13 4.06
C THR A 231 -16.35 19.46 5.26
N PRO A 232 -15.94 20.36 6.17
CA PRO A 232 -14.66 21.06 6.24
C PRO A 232 -13.52 20.16 6.70
N ALA A 233 -12.32 20.33 6.13
CA ALA A 233 -11.16 19.53 6.45
C ALA A 233 -10.23 20.26 7.44
N GLU A 234 -10.01 19.68 8.60
CA GLU A 234 -8.97 20.12 9.53
C GLU A 234 -7.70 19.31 9.26
N THR A 235 -6.74 19.91 8.57
CA THR A 235 -5.50 19.22 8.13
C THR A 235 -4.26 19.69 8.89
N ALA A 236 -4.40 20.60 9.86
CA ALA A 236 -3.27 21.17 10.60
C ALA A 236 -2.45 20.10 11.33
N ASP A 237 -3.13 19.16 11.98
CA ASP A 237 -2.51 18.10 12.78
C ASP A 237 -1.77 17.04 11.93
N LEU A 238 -2.06 16.97 10.62
CA LEU A 238 -1.42 16.03 9.70
C LEU A 238 -0.07 16.50 9.16
N ARG A 239 0.23 17.79 9.31
CA ARG A 239 1.49 18.38 8.84
C ARG A 239 2.62 18.21 9.84
N THR A 240 2.33 18.13 11.13
CA THR A 240 3.30 18.08 12.23
C THR A 240 3.97 16.70 12.38
N PRO A 241 3.24 15.57 12.39
CA PRO A 241 3.86 14.24 12.54
C PRO A 241 4.76 13.84 11.37
N VAL A 242 4.45 14.27 10.15
CA VAL A 242 5.23 13.94 8.95
C VAL A 242 6.62 14.56 8.99
N ALA A 243 6.74 15.79 9.48
CA ALA A 243 8.04 16.46 9.62
C ALA A 243 8.91 15.81 10.71
N GLU A 244 8.32 15.34 11.81
CA GLU A 244 9.04 14.71 12.92
C GLU A 244 9.51 13.29 12.59
N HIS A 245 8.70 12.50 11.88
CA HIS A 245 9.11 11.16 11.46
C HIS A 245 10.22 11.16 10.39
N HIS A 246 10.29 12.18 9.54
CA HIS A 246 11.37 12.31 8.57
C HIS A 246 12.68 12.79 9.19
N ALA A 247 12.65 13.54 10.27
CA ALA A 247 13.85 13.96 11.00
C ALA A 247 14.50 12.82 11.82
N ALA A 248 13.71 11.85 12.28
CA ALA A 248 14.20 10.69 13.04
C ALA A 248 14.81 9.58 12.18
N GLY A 249 14.53 9.57 10.87
CA GLY A 249 15.12 8.61 9.91
C GLY A 249 16.38 9.07 9.19
N ALA A 250 16.91 10.26 9.53
CA ALA A 250 18.09 10.87 8.88
C ALA A 250 19.35 10.84 9.78
N MET A 251 19.43 9.90 10.73
CA MET A 251 20.67 9.62 11.48
C MET A 251 21.10 8.17 11.27
#